data_5ffc8abdf6d7709fe8ce49d4c62abd4e
#
_entry.id   5ffc8abdf6d7709fe8ce49d4c62abd4e
#
_cell.length_a   1.000
_cell.length_b   1.000
_cell.length_c   1.000
_cell.angle_alpha   90.00
_cell.angle_beta   90.00
_cell.angle_gamma   90.00
#
_symmetry.space_group_name_H-M   'P 1'
#
loop_
_entity.id
_entity.type
_entity.pdbx_description
1 polymer ?
#
loop_
_entity_poly.entity_id
_entity_poly.type
_entity_poly.pdbx_seq_one_letter_code
_entity_poly.pdbx_strand_id
1 'polypeptide(L)'
;MKKLFLSQGNEIACVILEPVVGNMNLIVPSEEFLTTLRSITEKYGALLIFDEVMTGFRVSLGGAQELFGIIPDLTTLGKVIGGGLPVGAFGGRKDIMQKLAPLGPVYQAGTLSGNPVAVAAGLKTLELIQAEHFFEKLTAQTKN
;
A
#
# COMPACT_ATOMS: atom_id res chain seq x y z
N MET A 1 12.10 -13.02 -11.46
CA MET A 1 12.19 -12.82 -10.01
C MET A 1 12.97 -13.94 -9.31
N LYS A 2 12.51 -15.20 -9.33
CA LYS A 2 13.20 -16.34 -8.65
C LYS A 2 14.69 -16.44 -8.98
N LYS A 3 15.08 -16.33 -10.25
CA LYS A 3 16.51 -16.38 -10.67
C LYS A 3 17.35 -15.25 -10.07
N LEU A 4 16.79 -14.03 -9.99
CA LEU A 4 17.48 -12.88 -9.39
C LEU A 4 17.74 -13.09 -7.91
N PHE A 5 16.72 -13.55 -7.17
CA PHE A 5 16.88 -13.84 -5.74
C PHE A 5 17.85 -15.00 -5.47
N LEU A 6 17.92 -16.00 -6.36
CA LEU A 6 18.91 -17.08 -6.24
C LEU A 6 20.36 -16.58 -6.38
N SER A 7 20.60 -15.57 -7.19
CA SER A 7 21.95 -15.05 -7.44
C SER A 7 22.35 -13.88 -6.54
N GLN A 8 21.39 -13.03 -6.15
CA GLN A 8 21.64 -11.76 -5.47
C GLN A 8 20.68 -11.48 -4.30
N GLY A 9 19.92 -12.48 -3.85
CA GLY A 9 18.87 -12.29 -2.85
C GLY A 9 19.34 -11.63 -1.55
N ASN A 10 20.56 -11.92 -1.11
CA ASN A 10 21.15 -11.32 0.10
C ASN A 10 21.53 -9.84 -0.05
N GLU A 11 21.52 -9.31 -1.26
CA GLU A 11 21.83 -7.91 -1.56
C GLU A 11 20.55 -7.08 -1.81
N ILE A 12 19.39 -7.74 -1.89
CA ILE A 12 18.10 -7.08 -2.16
C ILE A 12 17.49 -6.61 -0.85
N ALA A 13 17.40 -5.29 -0.65
CA ALA A 13 16.78 -4.70 0.53
C ALA A 13 15.25 -4.82 0.50
N CYS A 14 14.62 -4.58 -0.64
CA CYS A 14 13.18 -4.63 -0.78
C CYS A 14 12.73 -4.90 -2.21
N VAL A 15 11.47 -5.30 -2.35
CA VAL A 15 10.70 -5.30 -3.60
C VAL A 15 9.51 -4.37 -3.40
N ILE A 16 9.39 -3.34 -4.23
CA ILE A 16 8.23 -2.45 -4.25
C ILE A 16 7.46 -2.65 -5.55
N LEU A 17 6.13 -2.75 -5.45
CA LEU A 17 5.25 -2.87 -6.61
C LEU A 17 3.85 -2.36 -6.30
N GLU A 18 3.14 -1.95 -7.35
CA GLU A 18 1.69 -1.81 -7.30
C GLU A 18 1.06 -3.22 -7.30
N PRO A 19 0.27 -3.62 -6.29
CA PRO A 19 -0.36 -4.94 -6.26
C PRO A 19 -1.38 -5.15 -7.40
N VAL A 20 -1.97 -4.07 -7.90
CA VAL A 20 -2.63 -3.99 -9.21
C VAL A 20 -2.02 -2.79 -9.92
N VAL A 21 -1.38 -3.03 -11.05
CA VAL A 21 -0.59 -2.00 -11.73
C VAL A 21 -1.50 -1.05 -12.48
N GLY A 22 -1.83 0.08 -11.87
CA GLY A 22 -2.66 1.12 -12.48
C GLY A 22 -1.92 1.94 -13.52
N ASN A 23 -0.64 2.23 -13.29
CA ASN A 23 0.18 3.06 -14.17
C ASN A 23 0.58 2.38 -15.50
N MET A 24 0.35 1.08 -15.63
CA MET A 24 0.60 0.32 -16.85
C MET A 24 -0.71 -0.18 -17.49
N ASN A 25 -1.77 0.61 -17.41
CA ASN A 25 -3.03 0.30 -18.06
C ASN A 25 -3.86 -0.82 -17.40
N LEU A 26 -3.87 -0.85 -16.07
CA LEU A 26 -4.64 -1.77 -15.23
C LEU A 26 -4.28 -3.25 -15.47
N ILE A 27 -3.08 -3.63 -15.06
CA ILE A 27 -2.64 -5.02 -15.11
C ILE A 27 -2.88 -5.67 -13.75
N VAL A 28 -3.76 -6.68 -13.74
CA VAL A 28 -4.01 -7.50 -12.55
C VAL A 28 -2.96 -8.61 -12.52
N PRO A 29 -2.20 -8.77 -11.43
CA PRO A 29 -1.21 -9.84 -11.31
C PRO A 29 -1.88 -11.20 -11.14
N SER A 30 -1.15 -12.28 -11.44
CA SER A 30 -1.58 -13.61 -11.02
C SER A 30 -1.40 -13.78 -9.51
N GLU A 31 -2.27 -14.56 -8.88
CA GLU A 31 -2.17 -14.89 -7.46
C GLU A 31 -0.82 -15.57 -7.14
N GLU A 32 -0.36 -16.48 -8.00
CA GLU A 32 0.96 -17.12 -7.89
C GLU A 32 2.10 -16.11 -7.87
N PHE A 33 2.00 -15.02 -8.62
CA PHE A 33 3.05 -13.99 -8.64
C PHE A 33 3.20 -13.31 -7.29
N LEU A 34 2.10 -12.87 -6.68
CA LEU A 34 2.10 -12.17 -5.39
C LEU A 34 2.52 -13.11 -4.23
N THR A 35 2.01 -14.33 -4.20
CA THR A 35 2.40 -15.34 -3.19
C THR A 35 3.88 -15.71 -3.32
N THR A 36 4.38 -15.83 -4.56
CA THR A 36 5.82 -16.05 -4.80
C THR A 36 6.66 -14.88 -4.31
N LEU A 37 6.24 -13.63 -4.54
CA LEU A 37 6.95 -12.45 -4.05
C LEU A 37 7.01 -12.44 -2.52
N ARG A 38 5.88 -12.69 -1.84
CA ARG A 38 5.85 -12.74 -0.37
C ARG A 38 6.82 -13.80 0.15
N SER A 39 6.71 -15.01 -0.37
CA SER A 39 7.55 -16.13 0.09
C SER A 39 9.05 -15.90 -0.16
N ILE A 40 9.40 -15.35 -1.31
CA ILE A 40 10.81 -15.14 -1.65
C ILE A 40 11.42 -13.97 -0.86
N THR A 41 10.67 -12.90 -0.64
CA THR A 41 11.14 -11.77 0.18
C THR A 41 11.35 -12.20 1.62
N GLU A 42 10.42 -12.96 2.21
CA GLU A 42 10.60 -13.55 3.55
C GLU A 42 11.84 -14.44 3.63
N LYS A 43 12.01 -15.33 2.66
CA LYS A 43 13.15 -16.27 2.64
C LYS A 43 14.51 -15.57 2.66
N TYR A 44 14.65 -14.43 2.00
CA TYR A 44 15.90 -13.69 1.87
C TYR A 44 16.00 -12.49 2.81
N GLY A 45 14.99 -12.25 3.65
CA GLY A 45 14.96 -11.11 4.58
C GLY A 45 14.77 -9.75 3.89
N ALA A 46 14.36 -9.75 2.62
CA ALA A 46 14.01 -8.53 1.90
C ALA A 46 12.60 -8.07 2.28
N LEU A 47 12.34 -6.77 2.26
CA LEU A 47 11.02 -6.22 2.53
C LEU A 47 10.12 -6.30 1.29
N LEU A 48 8.85 -6.63 1.49
CA LEU A 48 7.81 -6.47 0.48
C LEU A 48 7.05 -5.17 0.74
N ILE A 49 7.01 -4.28 -0.24
CA ILE A 49 6.32 -2.99 -0.16
C ILE A 49 5.23 -2.96 -1.21
N PHE A 50 3.98 -2.76 -0.78
CA PHE A 50 2.86 -2.52 -1.69
C PHE A 50 2.66 -1.02 -1.89
N ASP A 51 2.77 -0.59 -3.15
CA ASP A 51 2.30 0.73 -3.56
C ASP A 51 0.78 0.66 -3.77
N GLU A 52 0.05 0.98 -2.72
CA GLU A 52 -1.41 1.06 -2.74
C GLU A 52 -1.93 2.50 -2.93
N VAL A 53 -1.13 3.37 -3.51
CA VAL A 53 -1.57 4.74 -3.81
C VAL A 53 -2.81 4.75 -4.72
N MET A 54 -2.97 3.77 -5.61
CA MET A 54 -4.19 3.63 -6.42
C MET A 54 -5.23 2.71 -5.78
N THR A 55 -4.83 1.62 -5.17
CA THR A 55 -5.73 0.55 -4.72
C THR A 55 -6.20 0.71 -3.27
N GLY A 56 -5.39 1.33 -2.41
CA GLY A 56 -5.70 1.54 -1.01
C GLY A 56 -7.00 2.33 -0.82
N PHE A 57 -7.91 1.79 -0.03
CA PHE A 57 -9.25 2.35 0.23
C PHE A 57 -10.13 2.55 -1.02
N ARG A 58 -9.71 2.02 -2.16
CA ARG A 58 -10.46 2.10 -3.42
C ARG A 58 -11.16 0.81 -3.78
N VAL A 59 -10.44 -0.30 -3.74
CA VAL A 59 -10.95 -1.62 -4.17
C VAL A 59 -11.61 -2.37 -3.02
N SER A 60 -11.20 -2.10 -1.80
CA SER A 60 -11.77 -2.54 -0.53
C SER A 60 -11.31 -1.62 0.58
N LEU A 61 -11.83 -1.77 1.79
CA LEU A 61 -11.39 -0.99 2.95
C LEU A 61 -9.92 -1.29 3.29
N GLY A 62 -9.49 -2.53 3.16
CA GLY A 62 -8.11 -2.96 3.37
C GLY A 62 -7.24 -2.93 2.12
N GLY A 63 -7.73 -2.38 1.00
CA GLY A 63 -6.96 -2.28 -0.24
C GLY A 63 -6.74 -3.60 -0.96
N ALA A 64 -5.78 -3.64 -1.88
CA ALA A 64 -5.47 -4.85 -2.64
C ALA A 64 -4.83 -5.94 -1.78
N GLN A 65 -4.12 -5.59 -0.71
CA GLN A 65 -3.58 -6.57 0.25
C GLN A 65 -4.69 -7.41 0.88
N GLU A 66 -5.85 -6.82 1.17
CA GLU A 66 -7.03 -7.54 1.66
C GLU A 66 -7.61 -8.46 0.57
N LEU A 67 -7.76 -7.95 -0.66
CA LEU A 67 -8.31 -8.73 -1.79
C LEU A 67 -7.48 -9.98 -2.11
N PHE A 68 -6.15 -9.87 -2.05
CA PHE A 68 -5.25 -10.97 -2.38
C PHE A 68 -4.81 -11.78 -1.16
N GLY A 69 -5.18 -11.38 0.06
CA GLY A 69 -4.75 -12.03 1.29
C GLY A 69 -3.22 -12.00 1.50
N ILE A 70 -2.52 -10.99 0.96
CA ILE A 70 -1.07 -10.83 1.06
C ILE A 70 -0.76 -9.62 1.93
N ILE A 71 -0.07 -9.84 3.05
CA ILE A 71 0.33 -8.76 3.95
C ILE A 71 1.77 -8.33 3.61
N PRO A 72 1.98 -7.11 3.09
CA PRO A 72 3.31 -6.57 2.86
C PRO A 72 3.97 -6.14 4.18
N ASP A 73 5.28 -5.89 4.15
CA ASP A 73 6.00 -5.32 5.29
C ASP A 73 5.73 -3.82 5.44
N LEU A 74 5.58 -3.12 4.30
CA LEU A 74 5.22 -1.70 4.23
C LEU A 74 4.17 -1.47 3.14
N THR A 75 3.36 -0.45 3.34
CA THR A 75 2.34 0.01 2.38
C THR A 75 2.49 1.51 2.18
N THR A 76 2.44 1.97 0.93
CA THR A 76 2.31 3.40 0.62
C THR A 76 0.87 3.72 0.20
N LEU A 77 0.37 4.86 0.61
CA LEU A 77 -1.01 5.31 0.43
C LEU A 77 -1.05 6.76 -0.09
N GLY A 78 -2.09 7.07 -0.83
CA GLY A 78 -2.34 8.41 -1.36
C GLY A 78 -3.74 8.50 -1.94
N LYS A 79 -3.94 9.40 -2.88
CA LYS A 79 -5.21 9.57 -3.63
C LYS A 79 -6.45 9.56 -2.73
N VAL A 80 -7.12 8.41 -2.57
CA VAL A 80 -8.38 8.28 -1.80
C VAL A 80 -8.28 8.82 -0.39
N ILE A 81 -7.16 8.53 0.32
CA ILE A 81 -6.98 9.00 1.70
C ILE A 81 -6.92 10.52 1.84
N GLY A 82 -6.72 11.24 0.75
CA GLY A 82 -6.69 12.71 0.75
C GLY A 82 -8.05 13.35 0.53
N GLY A 83 -9.08 12.58 0.14
CA GLY A 83 -10.40 13.14 -0.16
C GLY A 83 -10.38 14.20 -1.27
N GLY A 84 -9.49 14.04 -2.26
CA GLY A 84 -9.25 15.00 -3.35
C GLY A 84 -8.13 16.00 -3.08
N LEU A 85 -7.57 16.03 -1.86
CA LEU A 85 -6.47 16.90 -1.48
C LEU A 85 -5.12 16.14 -1.45
N PRO A 86 -3.98 16.84 -1.52
CA PRO A 86 -2.66 16.21 -1.58
C PRO A 86 -2.28 15.60 -0.23
N VAL A 87 -2.37 14.28 -0.13
CA VAL A 87 -1.93 13.48 1.01
C VAL A 87 -1.13 12.30 0.51
N GLY A 88 -0.02 12.03 1.15
CA GLY A 88 0.73 10.80 1.05
C GLY A 88 0.96 10.23 2.45
N ALA A 89 0.90 8.92 2.57
CA ALA A 89 1.20 8.22 3.81
C ALA A 89 1.94 6.91 3.51
N PHE A 90 2.67 6.44 4.48
CA PHE A 90 3.22 5.09 4.47
C PHE A 90 3.18 4.51 5.88
N GLY A 91 3.14 3.21 5.96
CA GLY A 91 3.08 2.50 7.23
C GLY A 91 3.34 1.02 7.03
N GLY A 92 3.37 0.28 8.13
CA GLY A 92 3.56 -1.17 8.10
C GLY A 92 4.07 -1.71 9.41
N ARG A 93 4.96 -2.69 9.36
CA ARG A 93 5.50 -3.38 10.52
C ARG A 93 6.08 -2.41 11.54
N LYS A 94 5.71 -2.61 12.80
CA LYS A 94 6.09 -1.74 13.92
C LYS A 94 7.61 -1.62 14.08
N ASP A 95 8.34 -2.72 13.95
CA ASP A 95 9.80 -2.75 14.08
C ASP A 95 10.53 -1.90 13.02
N ILE A 96 9.93 -1.76 11.83
CA ILE A 96 10.42 -0.90 10.76
C ILE A 96 10.02 0.55 11.05
N MET A 97 8.74 0.81 11.36
CA MET A 97 8.25 2.16 11.60
C MET A 97 8.91 2.83 12.82
N GLN A 98 9.32 2.07 13.82
CA GLN A 98 10.09 2.57 14.97
C GLN A 98 11.50 3.09 14.60
N LYS A 99 11.97 2.85 13.37
CA LYS A 99 13.23 3.45 12.89
C LYS A 99 13.08 4.91 12.48
N LEU A 100 11.85 5.41 12.35
CA LEU A 100 11.60 6.82 12.04
C LEU A 100 11.82 7.71 13.27
N ALA A 101 12.35 8.92 13.02
CA ALA A 101 12.44 9.95 14.03
C ALA A 101 11.04 10.32 14.58
N PRO A 102 10.91 10.63 15.89
CA PRO A 102 11.97 10.76 16.89
C PRO A 102 12.40 9.44 17.54
N LEU A 103 11.74 8.31 17.24
CA LEU A 103 12.02 7.01 17.86
C LEU A 103 13.28 6.34 17.30
N GLY A 104 13.63 6.63 16.07
CA GLY A 104 14.80 6.06 15.39
C GLY A 104 15.59 7.13 14.61
N PRO A 105 16.67 6.71 13.94
CA PRO A 105 17.60 7.63 13.28
C PRO A 105 17.12 8.10 11.89
N VAL A 106 16.04 7.52 11.35
CA VAL A 106 15.59 7.80 9.98
C VAL A 106 14.72 9.06 9.98
N TYR A 107 15.24 10.13 9.39
CA TYR A 107 14.50 11.38 9.26
C TYR A 107 13.51 11.33 8.09
N GLN A 108 12.30 11.85 8.33
CA GLN A 108 11.26 12.03 7.33
C GLN A 108 10.58 13.38 7.59
N ALA A 109 10.43 14.19 6.55
CA ALA A 109 9.68 15.44 6.60
C ALA A 109 9.08 15.77 5.24
N GLY A 110 8.04 16.58 5.25
CA GLY A 110 7.41 17.14 4.06
C GLY A 110 6.67 18.43 4.42
N THR A 111 6.87 19.48 3.65
CA THR A 111 6.28 20.81 3.91
C THR A 111 4.77 20.76 4.10
N LEU A 112 4.08 19.91 3.33
CA LEU A 112 2.62 19.74 3.39
C LEU A 112 2.18 18.59 4.30
N SER A 113 3.11 17.87 4.94
CA SER A 113 2.77 16.78 5.85
C SER A 113 1.93 17.29 7.01
N GLY A 114 0.79 16.64 7.24
CA GLY A 114 -0.14 17.03 8.29
C GLY A 114 -0.90 18.33 8.01
N ASN A 115 -0.98 18.80 6.77
CA ASN A 115 -1.79 19.95 6.41
C ASN A 115 -3.23 19.76 6.92
N PRO A 116 -3.75 20.68 7.78
CA PRO A 116 -5.02 20.44 8.47
C PRO A 116 -6.22 20.31 7.54
N VAL A 117 -6.23 21.00 6.42
CA VAL A 117 -7.33 20.92 5.45
C VAL A 117 -7.33 19.56 4.75
N ALA A 118 -6.15 19.09 4.31
CA ALA A 118 -6.01 17.80 3.67
C ALA A 118 -6.30 16.65 4.66
N VAL A 119 -5.85 16.76 5.90
CA VAL A 119 -6.14 15.79 6.96
C VAL A 119 -7.64 15.73 7.26
N ALA A 120 -8.32 16.88 7.40
CA ALA A 120 -9.76 16.93 7.64
C ALA A 120 -10.56 16.28 6.49
N ALA A 121 -10.19 16.57 5.23
CA ALA A 121 -10.84 15.94 4.06
C ALA A 121 -10.59 14.43 4.02
N GLY A 122 -9.36 14.00 4.32
CA GLY A 122 -9.00 12.58 4.39
C GLY A 122 -9.77 11.85 5.49
N LEU A 123 -9.83 12.39 6.70
CA LEU A 123 -10.60 11.82 7.81
C LEU A 123 -12.08 11.67 7.45
N LYS A 124 -12.67 12.70 6.82
CA LYS A 124 -14.07 12.62 6.37
C LYS A 124 -14.27 11.57 5.28
N THR A 125 -13.33 11.44 4.35
CA THR A 125 -13.37 10.39 3.34
C THR A 125 -13.32 9.00 3.96
N LEU A 126 -12.39 8.77 4.91
CA LEU A 126 -12.26 7.51 5.62
C LEU A 126 -13.52 7.16 6.43
N GLU A 127 -14.16 8.16 7.05
CA GLU A 127 -15.45 7.98 7.72
C GLU A 127 -16.54 7.52 6.75
N LEU A 128 -16.65 8.17 5.59
CA LEU A 128 -17.68 7.88 4.59
C LEU A 128 -17.55 6.48 3.98
N ILE A 129 -16.33 6.05 3.66
CA ILE A 129 -16.09 4.73 3.04
C ILE A 129 -16.26 3.56 4.00
N GLN A 130 -16.29 3.82 5.32
CA GLN A 130 -16.60 2.81 6.35
C GLN A 130 -18.10 2.59 6.54
N ALA A 131 -18.95 3.35 5.84
CA ALA A 131 -20.39 3.14 5.91
C ALA A 131 -20.76 1.73 5.45
N GLU A 132 -21.75 1.14 6.10
CA GLU A 132 -22.24 -0.20 5.80
C GLU A 132 -22.59 -0.36 4.32
N HIS A 133 -22.13 -1.43 3.72
CA HIS A 133 -22.33 -1.76 2.29
C HIS A 133 -21.73 -0.74 1.30
N PHE A 134 -20.78 0.10 1.69
CA PHE A 134 -20.18 1.08 0.79
C PHE A 134 -19.53 0.42 -0.44
N PHE A 135 -18.64 -0.54 -0.23
CA PHE A 135 -17.91 -1.21 -1.32
C PHE A 135 -18.80 -2.13 -2.16
N GLU A 136 -19.84 -2.72 -1.58
CA GLU A 136 -20.84 -3.50 -2.32
C GLU A 136 -21.62 -2.61 -3.28
N LYS A 137 -22.07 -1.44 -2.81
CA LYS A 137 -22.75 -0.44 -3.66
C LYS A 137 -21.84 0.07 -4.76
N LEU A 138 -20.57 0.37 -4.44
CA LEU A 138 -19.59 0.82 -5.42
C LEU A 138 -19.37 -0.25 -6.51
N THR A 139 -19.21 -1.51 -6.10
CA THR A 139 -19.06 -2.65 -7.02
C THR A 139 -20.29 -2.83 -7.91
N ALA A 140 -21.49 -2.67 -7.36
CA ALA A 140 -22.72 -2.78 -8.14
C ALA A 140 -22.81 -1.67 -9.21
N GLN A 141 -22.41 -0.44 -8.86
CA GLN A 141 -22.40 0.70 -9.81
C GLN A 141 -21.38 0.54 -10.94
N THR A 142 -20.26 -0.15 -10.70
CA THR A 142 -19.23 -0.37 -11.73
C THR A 142 -19.57 -1.49 -12.71
N LYS A 143 -20.58 -2.31 -12.43
CA LYS A 143 -21.04 -3.40 -13.31
C LYS A 143 -22.06 -2.94 -14.37
N ASN A 144 -22.57 -1.73 -14.25
CA ASN A 144 -23.52 -1.09 -15.19
C ASN A 144 -22.78 -0.18 -16.17
#